data_c36739e8f6e9544e2f4328a89d3e4301
#
_entry.id   c36739e8f6e9544e2f4328a89d3e4301
#
_cell.length_a   1.000
_cell.length_b   1.000
_cell.length_c   1.000
_cell.angle_alpha   90.00
_cell.angle_beta   90.00
_cell.angle_gamma   90.00
#
_symmetry.space_group_name_H-M   'P 1'
#
loop_
_entity.id
_entity.type
_entity.pdbx_description
1 polymer ?
#
loop_
_entity_poly.entity_id
_entity_poly.type
_entity_poly.pdbx_seq_one_letter_code
_entity_poly.pdbx_strand_id
1 'polypeptide(L)'
;IGCHYMVTWMDRKTDTFTQMGGEGATWCGQAPFTDEQHVFQNLGDGTYFHSGSLAIRQAIAAKVNITYKILYNDAVAMTGGQPVDGTLTVPDIAKQVRAEGVQTIVVLSDDIEKWSDHSIFPNGVEFYDRDRLDEISKQLREVKGTSVLIFDQTCAAEKRRRRKRGKVVDPAKRNLINTAVR
;
A
#
# COMPACT_ATOMS: atom_id res chain seq x y z
N ILE A 1 5.50 9.34 3.54
CA ILE A 1 6.30 8.26 2.99
C ILE A 1 7.25 7.60 3.99
N GLY A 2 7.50 8.17 5.15
CA GLY A 2 8.17 7.49 6.26
C GLY A 2 9.27 6.51 5.85
N CYS A 3 9.05 5.23 6.13
CA CYS A 3 10.01 4.16 5.80
C CYS A 3 10.32 4.02 4.30
N HIS A 4 9.44 4.45 3.41
CA HIS A 4 9.67 4.42 1.96
C HIS A 4 10.84 5.33 1.54
N TYR A 5 11.12 6.39 2.28
CA TYR A 5 12.28 7.24 2.01
C TYR A 5 13.60 6.45 2.02
N MET A 6 13.70 5.42 2.83
CA MET A 6 14.88 4.56 2.87
C MET A 6 15.17 3.83 1.54
N VAL A 7 14.18 3.70 0.67
CA VAL A 7 14.34 3.09 -0.66
C VAL A 7 15.31 3.90 -1.53
N THR A 8 15.46 5.20 -1.28
CA THR A 8 16.43 6.06 -1.98
C THR A 8 17.87 5.61 -1.80
N TRP A 9 18.17 4.85 -0.73
CA TRP A 9 19.48 4.26 -0.47
C TRP A 9 19.63 2.83 -1.00
N MET A 10 18.57 2.30 -1.63
CA MET A 10 18.55 0.99 -2.22
C MET A 10 18.54 1.13 -3.74
N ASP A 11 19.23 0.26 -4.44
CA ASP A 11 19.15 0.19 -5.91
C ASP A 11 17.85 -0.50 -6.34
N ARG A 12 16.74 0.24 -6.30
CA ARG A 12 15.37 -0.26 -6.51
C ARG A 12 14.55 0.58 -7.50
N LYS A 13 15.20 1.33 -8.38
CA LYS A 13 14.53 2.17 -9.38
C LYS A 13 13.47 3.06 -8.75
N THR A 14 13.86 3.81 -7.73
CA THR A 14 13.03 4.85 -7.13
C THR A 14 13.42 6.18 -7.74
N ASP A 15 12.59 6.68 -8.63
CA ASP A 15 12.92 7.85 -9.45
C ASP A 15 12.49 9.15 -8.77
N THR A 16 11.32 9.13 -8.12
CA THR A 16 10.79 10.32 -7.42
C THR A 16 10.15 9.96 -6.10
N PHE A 17 10.12 10.95 -5.22
CA PHE A 17 9.29 10.95 -4.01
C PHE A 17 8.84 12.37 -3.69
N THR A 18 7.74 12.50 -2.97
CA THR A 18 7.14 13.78 -2.59
C THR A 18 6.94 13.85 -1.08
N GLN A 19 6.50 15.01 -0.60
CA GLN A 19 5.96 15.14 0.75
C GLN A 19 4.75 14.22 0.95
N MET A 20 4.47 13.89 2.20
CA MET A 20 3.31 13.09 2.59
C MET A 20 2.01 13.80 2.18
N GLY A 21 1.17 13.10 1.43
CA GLY A 21 -0.08 13.63 0.86
C GLY A 21 0.00 14.03 -0.62
N GLY A 22 1.22 14.16 -1.17
CA GLY A 22 1.44 14.45 -2.59
C GLY A 22 1.89 13.25 -3.42
N GLU A 23 1.79 12.03 -2.84
CA GLU A 23 2.26 10.82 -3.47
C GLU A 23 1.60 10.58 -4.83
N GLY A 24 2.42 10.46 -5.86
CA GLY A 24 1.96 10.22 -7.24
C GLY A 24 1.47 11.47 -7.97
N ALA A 25 1.29 12.61 -7.30
CA ALA A 25 0.83 13.84 -7.97
C ALA A 25 1.85 14.35 -9.02
N THR A 26 3.15 14.17 -8.78
CA THR A 26 4.20 14.51 -9.74
C THR A 26 4.08 13.73 -11.05
N TRP A 27 3.62 12.47 -10.97
CA TRP A 27 3.42 11.64 -12.15
C TRP A 27 2.33 12.20 -13.08
N CYS A 28 1.30 12.85 -12.53
CA CYS A 28 0.27 13.50 -13.35
C CYS A 28 0.85 14.55 -14.31
N GLY A 29 1.91 15.25 -13.89
CA GLY A 29 2.61 16.21 -14.73
C GLY A 29 3.70 15.61 -15.61
N GLN A 30 4.31 14.52 -15.21
CA GLN A 30 5.43 13.88 -15.90
C GLN A 30 4.97 12.91 -17.00
N ALA A 31 3.86 12.21 -16.80
CA ALA A 31 3.39 11.16 -17.70
C ALA A 31 3.33 11.57 -19.19
N PRO A 32 2.90 12.80 -19.56
CA PRO A 32 2.89 13.21 -20.96
C PRO A 32 4.27 13.43 -21.59
N PHE A 33 5.34 13.46 -20.80
CA PHE A 33 6.69 13.83 -21.24
C PHE A 33 7.73 12.70 -21.07
N THR A 34 7.28 11.48 -20.89
CA THR A 34 8.14 10.30 -20.69
C THR A 34 7.61 9.10 -21.47
N ASP A 35 8.51 8.18 -21.81
CA ASP A 35 8.16 6.89 -22.43
C ASP A 35 7.68 5.85 -21.40
N GLU A 36 7.82 6.13 -20.08
CA GLU A 36 7.28 5.26 -19.05
C GLU A 36 5.77 5.15 -19.16
N GLN A 37 5.27 3.92 -19.18
CA GLN A 37 3.85 3.65 -19.39
C GLN A 37 3.07 3.50 -18.08
N HIS A 38 3.74 3.21 -16.98
CA HIS A 38 3.10 2.94 -15.70
C HIS A 38 4.06 3.14 -14.52
N VAL A 39 3.58 3.70 -13.43
CA VAL A 39 4.35 3.82 -12.20
C VAL A 39 3.60 3.23 -11.00
N PHE A 40 4.36 2.82 -10.00
CA PHE A 40 3.84 2.40 -8.70
C PHE A 40 4.14 3.46 -7.65
N GLN A 41 3.14 3.83 -6.88
CA GLN A 41 3.29 4.78 -5.80
C GLN A 41 2.88 4.17 -4.47
N ASN A 42 3.81 4.11 -3.53
CA ASN A 42 3.51 3.66 -2.17
C ASN A 42 3.05 4.83 -1.31
N LEU A 43 2.02 4.60 -0.48
CA LEU A 43 1.63 5.51 0.59
C LEU A 43 1.13 4.73 1.80
N GLY A 44 1.35 5.27 3.00
CA GLY A 44 0.85 4.67 4.23
C GLY A 44 -0.63 4.99 4.48
N ASP A 45 -1.27 4.18 5.30
CA ASP A 45 -2.65 4.35 5.73
C ASP A 45 -2.89 5.70 6.44
N GLY A 46 -1.98 6.12 7.32
CA GLY A 46 -2.06 7.42 7.96
C GLY A 46 -1.98 8.59 6.96
N THR A 47 -1.09 8.51 5.97
CA THR A 47 -1.00 9.49 4.90
C THR A 47 -2.25 9.48 4.02
N TYR A 48 -2.75 8.31 3.67
CA TYR A 48 -4.01 8.17 2.94
C TYR A 48 -5.15 8.88 3.67
N PHE A 49 -5.26 8.66 5.00
CA PHE A 49 -6.30 9.26 5.82
C PHE A 49 -6.22 10.79 5.82
N HIS A 50 -5.05 11.37 6.09
CA HIS A 50 -4.99 12.84 6.25
C HIS A 50 -4.99 13.62 4.93
N SER A 51 -4.46 13.06 3.82
CA SER A 51 -4.35 13.84 2.57
C SER A 51 -4.09 13.02 1.30
N GLY A 52 -3.56 11.80 1.40
CA GLY A 52 -3.15 11.01 0.22
C GLY A 52 -4.30 10.64 -0.71
N SER A 53 -5.54 10.59 -0.22
CA SER A 53 -6.74 10.39 -1.04
C SER A 53 -6.92 11.47 -2.11
N LEU A 54 -6.48 12.69 -1.85
CA LEU A 54 -6.55 13.80 -2.82
C LEU A 54 -5.60 13.57 -4.00
N ALA A 55 -4.42 13.00 -3.76
CA ALA A 55 -3.49 12.65 -4.84
C ALA A 55 -4.05 11.53 -5.73
N ILE A 56 -4.76 10.55 -5.16
CA ILE A 56 -5.46 9.51 -5.92
C ILE A 56 -6.55 10.14 -6.79
N ARG A 57 -7.37 11.03 -6.24
CA ARG A 57 -8.39 11.78 -6.98
C ARG A 57 -7.79 12.55 -8.15
N GLN A 58 -6.64 13.21 -7.94
CA GLN A 58 -5.93 13.92 -9.00
C GLN A 58 -5.44 12.98 -10.10
N ALA A 59 -4.89 11.83 -9.77
CA ALA A 59 -4.42 10.84 -10.74
C ALA A 59 -5.57 10.30 -11.60
N ILE A 60 -6.74 10.05 -11.00
CA ILE A 60 -7.96 9.63 -11.71
C ILE A 60 -8.40 10.73 -12.69
N ALA A 61 -8.45 11.99 -12.25
CA ALA A 61 -8.83 13.13 -13.08
C ALA A 61 -7.85 13.32 -14.25
N ALA A 62 -6.57 13.12 -14.02
CA ALA A 62 -5.51 13.21 -15.03
C ALA A 62 -5.46 11.99 -15.97
N LYS A 63 -6.19 10.90 -15.67
CA LYS A 63 -6.25 9.64 -16.44
C LYS A 63 -4.89 9.00 -16.67
N VAL A 64 -3.97 9.15 -15.72
CA VAL A 64 -2.62 8.56 -15.78
C VAL A 64 -2.62 7.10 -15.36
N ASN A 65 -1.70 6.31 -15.93
CA ASN A 65 -1.51 4.93 -15.55
C ASN A 65 -0.63 4.86 -14.30
N ILE A 66 -1.24 4.55 -13.18
CA ILE A 66 -0.58 4.47 -11.88
C ILE A 66 -1.26 3.45 -10.98
N THR A 67 -0.47 2.68 -10.24
CA THR A 67 -0.96 1.85 -9.15
C THR A 67 -0.55 2.46 -7.81
N TYR A 68 -1.52 2.86 -7.02
CA TYR A 68 -1.29 3.22 -5.64
C TYR A 68 -1.24 1.98 -4.76
N LYS A 69 -0.12 1.76 -4.06
CA LYS A 69 0.01 0.73 -3.04
C LYS A 69 -0.24 1.37 -1.68
N ILE A 70 -1.43 1.18 -1.12
CA ILE A 70 -1.80 1.67 0.21
C ILE A 70 -1.30 0.64 1.23
N LEU A 71 -0.28 1.01 1.99
CA LEU A 71 0.34 0.15 3.00
C LEU A 71 -0.44 0.27 4.30
N TYR A 72 -1.43 -0.58 4.46
CA TYR A 72 -2.29 -0.62 5.64
C TYR A 72 -1.62 -1.42 6.75
N ASN A 73 -1.31 -0.78 7.87
CA ASN A 73 -0.67 -1.42 9.01
C ASN A 73 -1.32 -1.07 10.36
N ASP A 74 -2.43 -0.37 10.36
CA ASP A 74 -3.23 -0.02 11.54
C ASP A 74 -2.44 0.74 12.62
N ALA A 75 -1.41 1.48 12.22
CA ALA A 75 -0.61 2.24 13.16
C ALA A 75 0.25 3.32 12.50
N VAL A 76 0.51 4.40 13.20
CA VAL A 76 1.56 5.37 12.85
C VAL A 76 2.91 4.79 13.28
N ALA A 77 3.46 3.88 12.46
CA ALA A 77 4.58 3.02 12.83
C ALA A 77 5.89 3.79 13.07
N MET A 78 6.11 4.90 12.35
CA MET A 78 7.35 5.70 12.45
C MET A 78 7.52 6.39 13.80
N THR A 79 6.44 6.82 14.43
CA THR A 79 6.47 7.67 15.63
C THR A 79 6.16 6.94 16.93
N GLY A 80 6.03 5.61 16.88
CA GLY A 80 5.87 4.80 18.11
C GLY A 80 4.69 3.85 18.11
N GLY A 81 3.94 3.77 17.01
CA GLY A 81 2.81 2.85 16.87
C GLY A 81 1.53 3.37 17.51
N GLN A 82 1.30 4.69 17.45
CA GLN A 82 0.03 5.28 17.79
C GLN A 82 -1.06 4.80 16.82
N PRO A 83 -2.33 4.74 17.25
CA PRO A 83 -3.43 4.57 16.33
C PRO A 83 -3.42 5.63 15.23
N VAL A 84 -3.86 5.28 14.03
CA VAL A 84 -4.14 6.27 12.99
C VAL A 84 -5.34 7.09 13.44
N ASP A 85 -5.30 8.40 13.27
CA ASP A 85 -6.46 9.25 13.51
C ASP A 85 -7.59 8.82 12.57
N GLY A 86 -8.81 8.68 13.13
CA GLY A 86 -9.92 8.08 12.40
C GLY A 86 -9.88 6.55 12.40
N THR A 87 -11.01 5.95 12.06
CA THR A 87 -11.23 4.50 12.14
C THR A 87 -11.33 3.87 10.74
N LEU A 88 -10.46 4.29 9.79
CA LEU A 88 -10.48 3.71 8.46
C LEU A 88 -10.02 2.25 8.49
N THR A 89 -10.89 1.39 8.02
CA THR A 89 -10.60 -0.03 7.79
C THR A 89 -10.27 -0.30 6.31
N VAL A 90 -9.76 -1.49 6.00
CA VAL A 90 -9.51 -1.89 4.61
C VAL A 90 -10.77 -1.82 3.74
N PRO A 91 -11.96 -2.30 4.20
CA PRO A 91 -13.21 -2.10 3.47
C PRO A 91 -13.57 -0.63 3.25
N ASP A 92 -13.34 0.26 4.23
CA ASP A 92 -13.65 1.68 4.09
C ASP A 92 -12.77 2.33 3.03
N ILE A 93 -11.47 2.03 3.03
CA ILE A 93 -10.54 2.49 1.99
C ILE A 93 -11.00 2.01 0.61
N ALA A 94 -11.35 0.73 0.48
CA ALA A 94 -11.84 0.18 -0.78
C ALA A 94 -13.12 0.88 -1.28
N LYS A 95 -14.06 1.17 -0.38
CA LYS A 95 -15.28 1.94 -0.71
C LYS A 95 -14.97 3.37 -1.14
N GLN A 96 -14.07 4.05 -0.43
CA GLN A 96 -13.68 5.43 -0.75
C GLN A 96 -13.02 5.51 -2.13
N VAL A 97 -12.01 4.67 -2.41
CA VAL A 97 -11.34 4.72 -3.71
C VAL A 97 -12.26 4.27 -4.85
N ARG A 98 -13.22 3.37 -4.58
CA ARG A 98 -14.27 3.01 -5.55
C ARG A 98 -15.17 4.20 -5.85
N ALA A 99 -15.57 4.97 -4.83
CA ALA A 99 -16.40 6.16 -4.99
C ALA A 99 -15.65 7.29 -5.75
N GLU A 100 -14.34 7.37 -5.63
CA GLU A 100 -13.50 8.28 -6.43
C GLU A 100 -13.39 7.84 -7.90
N GLY A 101 -13.76 6.60 -8.24
CA GLY A 101 -13.77 6.12 -9.62
C GLY A 101 -12.76 5.03 -9.95
N VAL A 102 -11.98 4.53 -8.98
CA VAL A 102 -11.05 3.42 -9.20
C VAL A 102 -11.81 2.15 -9.54
N GLN A 103 -11.53 1.55 -10.70
CA GLN A 103 -12.19 0.32 -11.14
C GLN A 103 -11.46 -0.93 -10.67
N THR A 104 -10.14 -0.94 -10.69
CA THR A 104 -9.32 -2.08 -10.28
C THR A 104 -8.80 -1.88 -8.87
N ILE A 105 -9.32 -2.68 -7.93
CA ILE A 105 -8.95 -2.66 -6.52
C ILE A 105 -8.58 -4.08 -6.11
N VAL A 106 -7.39 -4.24 -5.56
CA VAL A 106 -6.87 -5.51 -5.06
C VAL A 106 -6.49 -5.38 -3.60
N VAL A 107 -6.82 -6.38 -2.80
CA VAL A 107 -6.39 -6.52 -1.41
C VAL A 107 -5.40 -7.67 -1.31
N LEU A 108 -4.20 -7.39 -0.82
CA LEU A 108 -3.21 -8.40 -0.43
C LEU A 108 -3.08 -8.40 1.09
N SER A 109 -3.12 -9.58 1.70
CA SER A 109 -3.02 -9.71 3.16
C SER A 109 -2.11 -10.86 3.57
N ASP A 110 -1.45 -10.74 4.72
CA ASP A 110 -0.75 -11.85 5.38
C ASP A 110 -1.70 -12.77 6.17
N ASP A 111 -2.98 -12.42 6.23
CA ASP A 111 -4.08 -13.20 6.78
C ASP A 111 -5.34 -12.93 5.96
N ILE A 112 -5.44 -13.61 4.82
CA ILE A 112 -6.52 -13.36 3.87
C ILE A 112 -7.89 -13.84 4.38
N GLU A 113 -7.92 -14.81 5.29
CA GLU A 113 -9.15 -15.38 5.81
C GLU A 113 -9.96 -14.38 6.63
N LYS A 114 -9.32 -13.37 7.22
CA LYS A 114 -10.02 -12.29 7.93
C LYS A 114 -10.94 -11.47 6.99
N TRP A 115 -10.73 -11.57 5.69
CA TRP A 115 -11.53 -10.91 4.65
C TRP A 115 -12.47 -11.88 3.92
N SER A 116 -12.86 -12.99 4.54
CA SER A 116 -13.79 -13.99 3.96
C SER A 116 -15.19 -13.45 3.68
N ASP A 117 -15.64 -12.45 4.44
CA ASP A 117 -16.89 -11.73 4.14
C ASP A 117 -16.65 -10.63 3.10
N HIS A 118 -16.81 -10.99 1.83
CA HIS A 118 -16.65 -10.04 0.74
C HIS A 118 -17.82 -9.03 0.63
N SER A 119 -18.92 -9.24 1.31
CA SER A 119 -20.10 -8.36 1.24
C SER A 119 -19.86 -6.96 1.82
N ILE A 120 -18.87 -6.83 2.69
CA ILE A 120 -18.45 -5.55 3.29
C ILE A 120 -17.62 -4.68 2.33
N PHE A 121 -17.19 -5.24 1.19
CA PHE A 121 -16.42 -4.55 0.16
C PHE A 121 -17.27 -4.14 -1.05
N PRO A 122 -16.79 -3.19 -1.87
CA PRO A 122 -17.41 -2.92 -3.16
C PRO A 122 -17.28 -4.13 -4.10
N ASN A 123 -18.22 -4.28 -5.01
CA ASN A 123 -18.18 -5.32 -6.02
C ASN A 123 -16.89 -5.23 -6.87
N GLY A 124 -16.32 -6.40 -7.22
CA GLY A 124 -15.15 -6.49 -8.10
C GLY A 124 -13.83 -6.17 -7.40
N VAL A 125 -13.77 -6.20 -6.07
CA VAL A 125 -12.50 -6.23 -5.33
C VAL A 125 -11.95 -7.65 -5.36
N GLU A 126 -10.66 -7.78 -5.66
CA GLU A 126 -9.96 -9.05 -5.69
C GLU A 126 -9.11 -9.23 -4.42
N PHE A 127 -8.99 -10.47 -3.95
CA PHE A 127 -8.31 -10.79 -2.70
C PHE A 127 -7.26 -11.88 -2.93
N TYR A 128 -6.05 -11.65 -2.44
CA TYR A 128 -4.94 -12.59 -2.58
C TYR A 128 -4.05 -12.61 -1.35
N ASP A 129 -3.34 -13.73 -1.15
CA ASP A 129 -2.25 -13.78 -0.19
C ASP A 129 -1.11 -12.84 -0.61
N ARG A 130 -0.44 -12.25 0.37
CA ARG A 130 0.66 -11.31 0.16
C ARG A 130 1.81 -11.88 -0.68
N ASP A 131 2.01 -13.20 -0.64
CA ASP A 131 3.11 -13.86 -1.36
C ASP A 131 2.92 -13.75 -2.89
N ARG A 132 1.70 -13.41 -3.36
CA ARG A 132 1.43 -13.11 -4.76
C ARG A 132 1.72 -11.67 -5.19
N LEU A 133 2.37 -10.86 -4.33
CA LEU A 133 2.63 -9.45 -4.62
C LEU A 133 3.33 -9.21 -5.96
N ASP A 134 4.34 -10.02 -6.31
CA ASP A 134 5.08 -9.85 -7.56
C ASP A 134 4.19 -10.12 -8.79
N GLU A 135 3.44 -11.23 -8.74
CA GLU A 135 2.49 -11.60 -9.79
C GLU A 135 1.42 -10.52 -9.99
N ILE A 136 0.77 -10.11 -8.91
CA ILE A 136 -0.29 -9.09 -8.95
C ILE A 136 0.27 -7.74 -9.40
N SER A 137 1.48 -7.37 -8.97
CA SER A 137 2.11 -6.12 -9.43
C SER A 137 2.35 -6.15 -10.96
N LYS A 138 2.72 -7.29 -11.54
CA LYS A 138 2.87 -7.44 -12.99
C LYS A 138 1.54 -7.25 -13.71
N GLN A 139 0.45 -7.80 -13.17
CA GLN A 139 -0.89 -7.63 -13.72
C GLN A 139 -1.36 -6.18 -13.64
N LEU A 140 -1.16 -5.53 -12.49
CA LEU A 140 -1.56 -4.14 -12.27
C LEU A 140 -0.79 -3.15 -13.16
N ARG A 141 0.43 -3.47 -13.59
CA ARG A 141 1.21 -2.66 -14.54
C ARG A 141 0.49 -2.51 -15.89
N GLU A 142 -0.27 -3.52 -16.30
CA GLU A 142 -0.99 -3.53 -17.58
C GLU A 142 -2.34 -2.80 -17.50
N VAL A 143 -2.79 -2.44 -16.30
CA VAL A 143 -4.06 -1.73 -16.10
C VAL A 143 -3.93 -0.29 -16.62
N LYS A 144 -4.86 0.11 -17.47
CA LYS A 144 -4.98 1.49 -17.93
C LYS A 144 -5.71 2.35 -16.89
N GLY A 145 -5.18 3.55 -16.66
CA GLY A 145 -5.69 4.46 -15.64
C GLY A 145 -5.15 4.15 -14.25
N THR A 146 -5.90 4.62 -13.25
CA THR A 146 -5.50 4.50 -11.84
C THR A 146 -6.05 3.21 -11.22
N SER A 147 -5.18 2.39 -10.66
CA SER A 147 -5.53 1.21 -9.86
C SER A 147 -5.06 1.34 -8.42
N VAL A 148 -5.64 0.56 -7.52
CA VAL A 148 -5.28 0.56 -6.10
C VAL A 148 -5.02 -0.86 -5.62
N LEU A 149 -3.89 -1.04 -4.97
CA LEU A 149 -3.54 -2.24 -4.22
C LEU A 149 -3.48 -1.86 -2.74
N ILE A 150 -4.35 -2.45 -1.93
CA ILE A 150 -4.32 -2.31 -0.48
C ILE A 150 -3.49 -3.47 0.08
N PHE A 151 -2.32 -3.14 0.62
CA PHE A 151 -1.42 -4.12 1.22
C PHE A 151 -1.63 -4.14 2.72
N ASP A 152 -2.39 -5.10 3.19
CA ASP A 152 -2.80 -5.24 4.56
C ASP A 152 -1.83 -6.15 5.32
N GLN A 153 -0.91 -5.52 6.01
CA GLN A 153 0.08 -6.20 6.85
C GLN A 153 0.60 -5.28 7.93
N THR A 154 0.58 -5.75 9.17
CA THR A 154 1.19 -5.00 10.27
C THR A 154 2.70 -4.79 10.01
N CYS A 155 3.16 -3.56 10.12
CA CYS A 155 4.57 -3.21 10.01
C CYS A 155 5.45 -4.06 10.93
N ALA A 156 6.62 -4.50 10.44
CA ALA A 156 7.54 -5.35 11.21
C ALA A 156 8.00 -4.70 12.53
N ALA A 157 8.24 -3.38 12.50
CA ALA A 157 8.60 -2.63 13.72
C ALA A 157 7.44 -2.61 14.72
N GLU A 158 6.21 -2.47 14.25
CA GLU A 158 5.03 -2.50 15.11
C GLU A 158 4.74 -3.92 15.61
N LYS A 159 4.89 -4.96 14.81
CA LYS A 159 4.84 -6.37 15.28
C LYS A 159 5.82 -6.59 16.43
N ARG A 160 7.06 -6.07 16.31
CA ARG A 160 8.06 -6.15 17.37
C ARG A 160 7.63 -5.42 18.65
N ARG A 161 7.04 -4.22 18.54
CA ARG A 161 6.52 -3.48 19.70
C ARG A 161 5.35 -4.21 20.36
N ARG A 162 4.42 -4.74 19.56
CA ARG A 162 3.26 -5.50 20.05
C ARG A 162 3.70 -6.78 20.79
N ARG A 163 4.74 -7.47 20.31
CA ARG A 163 5.36 -8.60 21.02
C ARG A 163 5.93 -8.18 22.38
N LYS A 164 6.73 -7.11 22.41
CA LYS A 164 7.28 -6.59 23.67
C LYS A 164 6.22 -6.18 24.69
N ARG A 165 5.02 -5.84 24.22
CA ARG A 165 3.86 -5.46 25.07
C ARG A 165 2.94 -6.67 25.35
N GLY A 166 3.32 -7.87 24.96
CA GLY A 166 2.51 -9.09 25.14
C GLY A 166 1.22 -9.15 24.31
N LYS A 167 1.06 -8.26 23.32
CA LYS A 167 -0.13 -8.20 22.47
C LYS A 167 -0.10 -9.15 21.27
N VAL A 168 1.04 -9.70 20.95
CA VAL A 168 1.26 -10.65 19.84
C VAL A 168 2.24 -11.70 20.31
N VAL A 169 1.95 -12.96 20.01
CA VAL A 169 2.82 -14.10 20.37
C VAL A 169 4.14 -14.03 19.61
N ASP A 170 5.23 -14.35 20.29
CA ASP A 170 6.54 -14.47 19.63
C ASP A 170 6.51 -15.63 18.62
N PRO A 171 7.09 -15.46 17.43
CA PRO A 171 7.21 -16.55 16.49
C PRO A 171 8.06 -17.68 17.10
N ALA A 172 7.75 -18.91 16.75
CA ALA A 172 8.58 -20.05 17.15
C ALA A 172 10.04 -19.75 16.80
N LYS A 173 10.95 -20.04 17.75
CA LYS A 173 12.38 -19.91 17.49
C LYS A 173 12.75 -20.83 16.33
N ARG A 174 13.10 -20.24 15.21
CA ARG A 174 13.64 -20.97 14.06
C ARG A 174 15.15 -20.74 14.04
N ASN A 175 15.90 -21.83 13.95
CA ASN A 175 17.31 -21.73 13.56
C ASN A 175 17.34 -21.30 12.09
N LEU A 176 17.49 -20.01 11.85
CA LEU A 176 17.72 -19.49 10.50
C LEU A 176 19.14 -19.89 10.10
N ILE A 177 19.27 -21.02 9.45
CA ILE A 177 20.50 -21.34 8.70
C ILE A 177 20.44 -20.44 7.46
N ASN A 178 21.08 -19.30 7.54
CA ASN A 178 21.15 -18.37 6.42
C ASN A 178 22.27 -18.79 5.48
N THR A 179 22.03 -19.81 4.67
CA THR A 179 22.97 -20.29 3.64
C THR A 179 22.94 -19.43 2.38
N ALA A 180 22.01 -18.46 2.28
CA ALA A 180 21.75 -17.70 1.07
C ALA A 180 22.21 -16.22 1.12
N VAL A 181 22.72 -15.73 2.25
CA VAL A 181 23.33 -14.40 2.30
C VAL A 181 24.81 -14.53 1.98
N ARG A 182 25.14 -14.29 0.75
CA ARG A 182 26.50 -13.99 0.30
C ARG A 182 26.60 -12.49 0.00
#